data_7d0aa877813dc3f6bff2c26b12b3352b
#
_entry.id   7d0aa877813dc3f6bff2c26b12b3352b
#
_cell.length_a   1.000
_cell.length_b   1.000
_cell.length_c   1.000
_cell.angle_alpha   90.00
_cell.angle_beta   90.00
_cell.angle_gamma   90.00
#
_symmetry.space_group_name_H-M   'P 1'
#
loop_
_entity.id
_entity.type
_entity.pdbx_description
1 polymer ?
#
loop_
_entity_poly.entity_id
_entity_poly.type
_entity_poly.pdbx_seq_one_letter_code
_entity_poly.pdbx_strand_id
1 'polypeptide(L)'
;MKIIKILGVSAMALGLTSCVSKKQYDALSSNYKQCIENIGERQREIQDLKSQNSALSGENNLLKSQHDALKSSLDACLSNTGKSSANIDKLVGEINASNSYIKQLISNNAKNDSLNMALSNKLKRSLDNVTDDDVQVKVLKGVVMISLSDKMLYKTGDYNVLPAAQEVLGKVAKVINDYDKYSVLIEGNTDNAPLSSPNLPRDNWDLSALRGTSIAKVLQTQFGVDPARITAGGRSEYNPKATNMSVSGRAENRRTEIIIMPKLDEFMKLMDIAPKK
;
A
#
# COMPACT_ATOMS: atom_id res chain seq x y z
N MET A 1 51.94 -106.71 -79.37
CA MET A 1 50.66 -106.03 -79.84
C MET A 1 49.46 -106.37 -78.93
N LYS A 2 49.51 -106.98 -77.76
CA LYS A 2 48.36 -107.29 -76.89
C LYS A 2 48.27 -106.41 -75.63
N ILE A 3 49.27 -105.60 -75.23
CA ILE A 3 49.32 -104.79 -74.02
C ILE A 3 48.65 -103.38 -74.29
N ILE A 4 48.72 -102.85 -75.50
CA ILE A 4 48.15 -101.51 -75.90
C ILE A 4 46.60 -101.52 -75.96
N LYS A 5 45.97 -102.64 -76.24
CA LYS A 5 44.51 -102.75 -76.27
C LYS A 5 43.86 -102.86 -74.94
N ILE A 6 44.56 -103.27 -73.83
CA ILE A 6 44.01 -103.38 -72.51
C ILE A 6 43.99 -101.95 -71.79
N LEU A 7 45.02 -101.14 -72.07
CA LEU A 7 45.04 -99.73 -71.48
C LEU A 7 44.01 -98.81 -72.13
N GLY A 8 43.66 -99.04 -73.39
CA GLY A 8 42.63 -98.23 -74.06
C GLY A 8 41.18 -98.44 -73.56
N VAL A 9 40.88 -99.67 -73.12
CA VAL A 9 39.55 -100.04 -72.61
C VAL A 9 39.41 -99.60 -71.08
N SER A 10 40.47 -99.57 -70.32
CA SER A 10 40.46 -99.16 -68.93
C SER A 10 40.35 -97.60 -68.74
N ALA A 11 40.90 -96.79 -69.69
CA ALA A 11 40.81 -95.36 -69.66
C ALA A 11 39.40 -94.88 -70.09
N MET A 12 38.67 -95.63 -70.95
CA MET A 12 37.30 -95.29 -71.39
C MET A 12 36.27 -95.70 -70.34
N ALA A 13 36.55 -96.63 -69.37
CA ALA A 13 35.63 -97.02 -68.32
C ALA A 13 35.67 -96.02 -67.13
N LEU A 14 36.81 -95.34 -66.87
CA LEU A 14 36.96 -94.32 -65.84
C LEU A 14 36.28 -92.95 -66.17
N GLY A 15 36.01 -92.67 -67.45
CA GLY A 15 35.33 -91.44 -67.86
C GLY A 15 33.83 -91.49 -67.69
N LEU A 16 33.22 -92.63 -67.42
CA LEU A 16 31.75 -92.78 -67.35
C LEU A 16 31.15 -92.72 -65.91
N THR A 17 31.99 -92.67 -64.86
CA THR A 17 31.52 -92.67 -63.47
C THR A 17 31.33 -91.27 -62.87
N SER A 18 31.60 -90.21 -63.64
CA SER A 18 31.43 -88.81 -63.10
C SER A 18 30.14 -88.06 -63.60
N CYS A 19 29.28 -88.80 -64.33
CA CYS A 19 28.00 -88.17 -64.70
C CYS A 19 26.99 -88.32 -63.62
N VAL A 20 26.69 -87.20 -62.96
CA VAL A 20 25.55 -87.10 -62.06
C VAL A 20 24.28 -87.50 -62.78
N SER A 21 23.43 -88.37 -62.21
CA SER A 21 22.20 -88.79 -62.85
C SER A 21 21.31 -87.54 -63.11
N LYS A 22 20.64 -87.49 -64.28
CA LYS A 22 19.75 -86.37 -64.62
C LYS A 22 18.77 -86.03 -63.49
N LYS A 23 18.25 -87.04 -62.80
CA LYS A 23 17.35 -86.87 -61.60
C LYS A 23 17.99 -86.15 -60.44
N GLN A 24 19.27 -86.42 -60.17
CA GLN A 24 20.04 -85.72 -59.07
C GLN A 24 20.36 -84.27 -59.49
N TYR A 25 20.69 -84.04 -60.78
CA TYR A 25 20.90 -82.71 -61.33
C TYR A 25 19.61 -81.85 -61.26
N ASP A 26 18.47 -82.41 -61.71
CA ASP A 26 17.16 -81.70 -61.70
C ASP A 26 16.73 -81.42 -60.23
N ALA A 27 16.92 -82.36 -59.32
CA ALA A 27 16.64 -82.14 -57.89
C ALA A 27 17.52 -81.04 -57.26
N LEU A 28 18.86 -81.07 -57.59
CA LEU A 28 19.78 -80.02 -57.08
C LEU A 28 19.45 -78.65 -57.70
N SER A 29 19.11 -78.59 -58.94
CA SER A 29 18.66 -77.35 -59.64
C SER A 29 17.38 -76.81 -59.07
N SER A 30 16.41 -77.67 -58.70
CA SER A 30 15.18 -77.26 -58.01
C SER A 30 15.46 -76.72 -56.62
N ASN A 31 16.27 -77.43 -55.85
CA ASN A 31 16.68 -76.97 -54.50
C ASN A 31 17.48 -75.65 -54.52
N TYR A 32 18.34 -75.47 -55.53
CA TYR A 32 19.05 -74.21 -55.73
C TYR A 32 18.12 -73.08 -56.08
N LYS A 33 17.12 -73.25 -56.98
CA LYS A 33 16.13 -72.25 -57.27
C LYS A 33 15.33 -71.87 -56.03
N GLN A 34 14.87 -72.86 -55.28
CA GLN A 34 14.12 -72.64 -54.03
C GLN A 34 14.99 -71.90 -52.97
N CYS A 35 16.27 -72.20 -52.88
CA CYS A 35 17.21 -71.49 -52.02
C CYS A 35 17.32 -70.00 -52.42
N ILE A 36 17.44 -69.70 -53.75
CA ILE A 36 17.52 -68.34 -54.23
C ILE A 36 16.22 -67.57 -53.92
N GLU A 37 15.04 -68.19 -54.13
CA GLU A 37 13.74 -67.60 -53.80
C GLU A 37 13.67 -67.29 -52.28
N ASN A 38 14.00 -68.22 -51.45
CA ASN A 38 14.07 -68.02 -49.97
C ASN A 38 15.03 -66.89 -49.56
N ILE A 39 16.20 -66.81 -50.20
CA ILE A 39 17.14 -65.70 -49.99
C ILE A 39 16.51 -64.37 -50.38
N GLY A 40 15.82 -64.32 -51.54
CA GLY A 40 15.11 -63.12 -51.99
C GLY A 40 14.00 -62.68 -51.05
N GLU A 41 13.23 -63.63 -50.51
CA GLU A 41 12.18 -63.33 -49.57
C GLU A 41 12.80 -62.78 -48.20
N ARG A 42 13.83 -63.45 -47.72
CA ARG A 42 14.52 -62.98 -46.52
C ARG A 42 15.16 -61.60 -46.70
N GLN A 43 15.70 -61.29 -47.84
CA GLN A 43 16.22 -59.96 -48.12
C GLN A 43 15.13 -58.86 -48.10
N ARG A 44 13.93 -59.17 -48.66
CA ARG A 44 12.80 -58.27 -48.62
C ARG A 44 12.36 -58.07 -47.17
N GLU A 45 12.23 -59.10 -46.35
CA GLU A 45 11.90 -59.08 -44.94
C GLU A 45 12.90 -58.24 -44.16
N ILE A 46 14.20 -58.40 -44.38
CA ILE A 46 15.25 -57.59 -43.77
C ILE A 46 15.14 -56.12 -44.14
N GLN A 47 14.80 -55.82 -45.40
CA GLN A 47 14.61 -54.46 -45.87
C GLN A 47 13.42 -53.81 -45.23
N ASP A 48 12.31 -54.53 -45.09
CA ASP A 48 11.08 -54.07 -44.42
C ASP A 48 11.31 -53.82 -42.93
N LEU A 49 11.94 -54.77 -42.24
CA LEU A 49 12.32 -54.64 -40.84
C LEU A 49 13.27 -53.44 -40.56
N LYS A 50 14.22 -53.19 -41.48
CA LYS A 50 15.10 -52.02 -41.41
C LYS A 50 14.29 -50.71 -41.56
N SER A 51 13.33 -50.67 -42.50
CA SER A 51 12.43 -49.53 -42.68
C SER A 51 11.58 -49.27 -41.46
N GLN A 52 10.95 -50.30 -40.88
CA GLN A 52 10.16 -50.21 -39.65
C GLN A 52 11.01 -49.76 -38.45
N ASN A 53 12.23 -50.27 -38.30
CA ASN A 53 13.13 -49.87 -37.21
C ASN A 53 13.56 -48.40 -37.36
N SER A 54 13.79 -47.93 -38.59
CA SER A 54 14.06 -46.50 -38.84
C SER A 54 12.86 -45.61 -38.51
N ALA A 55 11.65 -46.02 -38.86
CA ALA A 55 10.42 -45.31 -38.55
C ALA A 55 10.18 -45.23 -37.02
N LEU A 56 10.31 -46.39 -36.32
CA LEU A 56 10.19 -46.45 -34.87
C LEU A 56 11.25 -45.61 -34.13
N SER A 57 12.48 -45.58 -34.66
CA SER A 57 13.54 -44.72 -34.13
C SER A 57 13.20 -43.24 -34.28
N GLY A 58 12.62 -42.84 -35.41
CA GLY A 58 12.12 -41.48 -35.63
C GLY A 58 11.01 -41.11 -34.69
N GLU A 59 10.02 -42.01 -34.51
CA GLU A 59 8.91 -41.79 -33.55
C GLU A 59 9.38 -41.69 -32.11
N ASN A 60 10.32 -42.54 -31.68
CA ASN A 60 10.93 -42.46 -30.34
C ASN A 60 11.66 -41.14 -30.12
N ASN A 61 12.38 -40.63 -31.11
CA ASN A 61 13.05 -39.33 -31.01
C ASN A 61 12.04 -38.19 -30.91
N LEU A 62 10.94 -38.24 -31.67
CA LEU A 62 9.85 -37.25 -31.59
C LEU A 62 9.17 -37.28 -30.23
N LEU A 63 8.80 -38.48 -29.74
CA LEU A 63 8.20 -38.64 -28.40
C LEU A 63 9.11 -38.11 -27.27
N LYS A 64 10.42 -38.41 -27.37
CA LYS A 64 11.40 -37.89 -26.41
C LYS A 64 11.46 -36.37 -26.46
N SER A 65 11.48 -35.76 -27.63
CA SER A 65 11.46 -34.29 -27.76
C SER A 65 10.19 -33.67 -27.20
N GLN A 66 9.03 -34.29 -27.44
CA GLN A 66 7.74 -33.84 -26.88
C GLN A 66 7.72 -33.96 -25.33
N HIS A 67 8.23 -35.05 -24.79
CA HIS A 67 8.34 -35.26 -23.35
C HIS A 67 9.23 -34.20 -22.71
N ASP A 68 10.39 -33.89 -23.28
CA ASP A 68 11.33 -32.90 -22.75
C ASP A 68 10.74 -31.49 -22.82
N ALA A 69 10.00 -31.16 -23.90
CA ALA A 69 9.28 -29.90 -24.01
C ALA A 69 8.16 -29.76 -22.97
N LEU A 70 7.39 -30.83 -22.74
CA LEU A 70 6.31 -30.84 -21.74
C LEU A 70 6.88 -30.71 -20.33
N LYS A 71 7.97 -31.41 -20.03
CA LYS A 71 8.67 -31.31 -18.73
C LYS A 71 9.16 -29.90 -18.47
N SER A 72 9.79 -29.26 -19.47
CA SER A 72 10.26 -27.87 -19.37
C SER A 72 9.10 -26.90 -19.12
N SER A 73 7.97 -27.10 -19.80
CA SER A 73 6.75 -26.29 -19.61
C SER A 73 6.16 -26.47 -18.20
N LEU A 74 6.17 -27.69 -17.67
CA LEU A 74 5.72 -28.00 -16.32
C LEU A 74 6.61 -27.32 -15.26
N ASP A 75 7.92 -27.42 -15.43
CA ASP A 75 8.89 -26.79 -14.51
C ASP A 75 8.73 -25.25 -14.50
N ALA A 76 8.51 -24.64 -15.67
CA ALA A 76 8.22 -23.21 -15.76
C ALA A 76 6.91 -22.84 -15.07
N CYS A 77 5.85 -23.65 -15.24
CA CYS A 77 4.57 -23.44 -14.57
C CYS A 77 4.69 -23.53 -13.04
N LEU A 78 5.38 -24.53 -12.52
CA LEU A 78 5.61 -24.71 -11.08
C LEU A 78 6.44 -23.55 -10.49
N SER A 79 7.46 -23.09 -11.20
CA SER A 79 8.25 -21.92 -10.79
C SER A 79 7.40 -20.65 -10.73
N ASN A 80 6.53 -20.42 -11.73
CA ASN A 80 5.61 -19.27 -11.74
C ASN A 80 4.59 -19.33 -10.59
N THR A 81 4.05 -20.52 -10.31
CA THR A 81 3.11 -20.73 -9.19
C THR A 81 3.78 -20.43 -7.86
N GLY A 82 5.02 -20.88 -7.67
CA GLY A 82 5.80 -20.59 -6.46
C GLY A 82 6.05 -19.09 -6.26
N LYS A 83 6.42 -18.36 -7.32
CA LYS A 83 6.57 -16.89 -7.29
C LYS A 83 5.26 -16.18 -6.97
N SER A 84 4.14 -16.63 -7.54
CA SER A 84 2.81 -16.07 -7.27
C SER A 84 2.41 -16.28 -5.81
N SER A 85 2.66 -17.45 -5.24
CA SER A 85 2.39 -17.72 -3.81
C SER A 85 3.19 -16.79 -2.90
N ALA A 86 4.50 -16.64 -3.15
CA ALA A 86 5.35 -15.73 -2.38
C ALA A 86 4.89 -14.26 -2.46
N ASN A 87 4.40 -13.83 -3.64
CA ASN A 87 3.83 -12.49 -3.79
C ASN A 87 2.51 -12.33 -3.02
N ILE A 88 1.66 -13.36 -3.01
CA ILE A 88 0.41 -13.36 -2.21
C ILE A 88 0.74 -13.27 -0.73
N ASP A 89 1.68 -14.04 -0.22
CA ASP A 89 2.10 -14.02 1.19
C ASP A 89 2.63 -12.63 1.59
N LYS A 90 3.41 -11.99 0.72
CA LYS A 90 3.88 -10.62 0.91
C LYS A 90 2.72 -9.62 0.97
N LEU A 91 1.77 -9.70 0.02
CA LEU A 91 0.59 -8.82 0.00
C LEU A 91 -0.29 -9.01 1.24
N VAL A 92 -0.50 -10.25 1.68
CA VAL A 92 -1.22 -10.55 2.93
C VAL A 92 -0.51 -9.94 4.14
N GLY A 93 0.82 -10.01 4.18
CA GLY A 93 1.63 -9.36 5.21
C GLY A 93 1.44 -7.83 5.22
N GLU A 94 1.47 -7.19 4.05
CA GLU A 94 1.25 -5.74 3.90
C GLU A 94 -0.17 -5.33 4.31
N ILE A 95 -1.19 -6.12 3.93
CA ILE A 95 -2.59 -5.89 4.34
C ILE A 95 -2.73 -6.00 5.86
N ASN A 96 -2.14 -7.00 6.50
CA ASN A 96 -2.20 -7.17 7.95
C ASN A 96 -1.50 -6.02 8.69
N ALA A 97 -0.34 -5.56 8.21
CA ALA A 97 0.34 -4.38 8.75
C ALA A 97 -0.52 -3.11 8.61
N SER A 98 -1.12 -2.91 7.44
CA SER A 98 -2.03 -1.79 7.17
C SER A 98 -3.26 -1.82 8.07
N ASN A 99 -3.88 -2.99 8.25
CA ASN A 99 -5.04 -3.16 9.14
C ASN A 99 -4.68 -2.88 10.61
N SER A 100 -3.49 -3.30 11.06
CA SER A 100 -2.99 -2.98 12.41
C SER A 100 -2.83 -1.47 12.59
N TYR A 101 -2.24 -0.80 11.61
CA TYR A 101 -2.09 0.65 11.61
C TYR A 101 -3.45 1.38 11.66
N ILE A 102 -4.42 0.96 10.84
CA ILE A 102 -5.77 1.53 10.84
C ILE A 102 -6.43 1.36 12.22
N LYS A 103 -6.31 0.19 12.86
CA LYS A 103 -6.84 -0.05 14.22
C LYS A 103 -6.22 0.91 15.25
N GLN A 104 -4.91 1.16 15.15
CA GLN A 104 -4.23 2.12 16.05
C GLN A 104 -4.73 3.55 15.82
N LEU A 105 -4.89 3.98 14.56
CA LEU A 105 -5.45 5.29 14.23
C LEU A 105 -6.86 5.48 14.80
N ILE A 106 -7.75 4.48 14.61
CA ILE A 106 -9.12 4.52 15.15
C ILE A 106 -9.10 4.61 16.68
N SER A 107 -8.27 3.81 17.35
CA SER A 107 -8.16 3.83 18.82
C SER A 107 -7.66 5.17 19.35
N ASN A 108 -6.66 5.77 18.69
CA ASN A 108 -6.12 7.07 19.08
C ASN A 108 -7.11 8.20 18.82
N ASN A 109 -7.85 8.14 17.71
CA ASN A 109 -8.90 9.13 17.43
C ASN A 109 -10.02 9.05 18.47
N ALA A 110 -10.46 7.86 18.84
CA ALA A 110 -11.47 7.68 19.89
C ALA A 110 -11.00 8.19 21.27
N LYS A 111 -9.70 8.02 21.59
CA LYS A 111 -9.12 8.59 22.81
C LYS A 111 -9.12 10.12 22.78
N ASN A 112 -8.72 10.72 21.65
CA ASN A 112 -8.73 12.17 21.49
C ASN A 112 -10.14 12.75 21.60
N ASP A 113 -11.13 12.09 20.99
CA ASP A 113 -12.52 12.51 21.08
C ASP A 113 -13.03 12.45 22.53
N SER A 114 -12.71 11.38 23.26
CA SER A 114 -13.05 11.25 24.67
C SER A 114 -12.41 12.33 25.54
N LEU A 115 -11.12 12.62 25.31
CA LEU A 115 -10.39 13.68 26.03
C LEU A 115 -10.96 15.07 25.71
N ASN A 116 -11.28 15.36 24.45
CA ASN A 116 -11.89 16.61 24.03
C ASN A 116 -13.28 16.82 24.64
N MET A 117 -14.07 15.74 24.74
CA MET A 117 -15.37 15.77 25.43
C MET A 117 -15.18 16.07 26.94
N ALA A 118 -14.24 15.39 27.60
CA ALA A 118 -13.93 15.63 29.03
C ALA A 118 -13.46 17.08 29.27
N LEU A 119 -12.55 17.58 28.41
CA LEU A 119 -12.05 18.95 28.44
C LEU A 119 -13.19 19.96 28.24
N SER A 120 -14.03 19.76 27.23
CA SER A 120 -15.19 20.62 26.95
C SER A 120 -16.17 20.65 28.11
N ASN A 121 -16.48 19.50 28.72
CA ASN A 121 -17.37 19.42 29.87
C ASN A 121 -16.78 20.10 31.08
N LYS A 122 -15.45 19.99 31.32
CA LYS A 122 -14.76 20.68 32.42
C LYS A 122 -14.78 22.21 32.23
N LEU A 123 -14.52 22.67 31.00
CA LEU A 123 -14.62 24.09 30.67
C LEU A 123 -16.03 24.62 30.86
N LYS A 124 -17.07 23.96 30.35
CA LYS A 124 -18.46 24.36 30.57
C LYS A 124 -18.81 24.48 32.04
N ARG A 125 -18.46 23.49 32.86
CA ARG A 125 -18.69 23.55 34.32
C ARG A 125 -17.94 24.69 35.01
N SER A 126 -16.70 24.98 34.58
CA SER A 126 -15.91 26.08 35.14
C SER A 126 -16.45 27.44 34.75
N LEU A 127 -17.24 27.54 33.67
CA LEU A 127 -17.77 28.76 33.09
C LEU A 127 -19.30 28.91 33.26
N ASP A 128 -19.94 28.06 34.10
CA ASP A 128 -21.41 28.02 34.28
C ASP A 128 -22.00 29.40 34.74
N ASN A 129 -21.19 30.27 35.34
CA ASN A 129 -21.64 31.62 35.80
C ASN A 129 -21.47 32.70 34.71
N VAL A 130 -21.05 32.35 33.51
CA VAL A 130 -20.85 33.30 32.40
C VAL A 130 -21.97 33.11 31.37
N THR A 131 -22.49 34.21 30.86
CA THR A 131 -23.58 34.13 29.87
C THR A 131 -23.11 33.48 28.56
N ASP A 132 -23.97 32.64 27.92
CA ASP A 132 -23.69 32.00 26.66
C ASP A 132 -23.39 32.97 25.50
N ASP A 133 -23.83 34.24 25.63
CA ASP A 133 -23.53 35.30 24.68
C ASP A 133 -22.07 35.77 24.77
N ASP A 134 -21.43 35.61 25.92
CA ASP A 134 -20.07 36.08 26.17
C ASP A 134 -19.02 34.98 26.04
N VAL A 135 -19.41 33.73 26.33
CA VAL A 135 -18.49 32.57 26.24
C VAL A 135 -19.20 31.36 25.66
N GLN A 136 -18.68 30.85 24.56
CA GLN A 136 -19.16 29.61 23.95
C GLN A 136 -18.06 28.57 23.86
N VAL A 137 -18.35 27.35 24.37
CA VAL A 137 -17.42 26.20 24.27
C VAL A 137 -17.98 25.16 23.32
N LYS A 138 -17.21 24.83 22.28
CA LYS A 138 -17.59 23.86 21.24
C LYS A 138 -16.44 22.88 20.99
N VAL A 139 -16.79 21.64 20.66
CA VAL A 139 -15.83 20.66 20.10
C VAL A 139 -16.06 20.60 18.60
N LEU A 140 -15.04 20.93 17.83
CA LEU A 140 -15.10 20.95 16.38
C LEU A 140 -13.82 20.31 15.79
N LYS A 141 -13.97 19.35 14.90
CA LYS A 141 -12.85 18.74 14.16
C LYS A 141 -11.71 18.25 15.06
N GLY A 142 -12.03 17.66 16.23
CA GLY A 142 -11.03 17.10 17.13
C GLY A 142 -10.28 18.14 17.99
N VAL A 143 -10.77 19.39 18.06
CA VAL A 143 -10.23 20.44 18.94
C VAL A 143 -11.33 21.05 19.78
N VAL A 144 -10.94 21.61 20.94
CA VAL A 144 -11.87 22.36 21.81
C VAL A 144 -11.68 23.84 21.54
N MET A 145 -12.75 24.50 21.13
CA MET A 145 -12.77 25.92 20.82
C MET A 145 -13.58 26.68 21.87
N ILE A 146 -12.99 27.73 22.44
CA ILE A 146 -13.61 28.66 23.35
C ILE A 146 -13.69 30.01 22.65
N SER A 147 -14.90 30.48 22.36
CA SER A 147 -15.14 31.76 21.71
C SER A 147 -15.54 32.76 22.78
N LEU A 148 -14.79 33.84 22.91
CA LEU A 148 -14.99 34.93 23.90
C LEU A 148 -15.41 36.21 23.18
N SER A 149 -16.49 36.83 23.60
CA SER A 149 -16.99 38.08 23.01
C SER A 149 -16.03 39.25 23.26
N ASP A 150 -15.94 40.12 22.24
CA ASP A 150 -15.11 41.33 22.29
C ASP A 150 -15.49 42.27 23.46
N LYS A 151 -16.81 42.49 23.65
CA LYS A 151 -17.35 43.37 24.69
C LYS A 151 -16.93 42.98 26.12
N MET A 152 -16.70 41.65 26.35
CA MET A 152 -16.24 41.15 27.63
C MET A 152 -14.73 41.35 27.81
N LEU A 153 -13.96 41.26 26.72
CA LEU A 153 -12.50 41.24 26.73
C LEU A 153 -11.87 42.63 26.64
N TYR A 154 -12.44 43.53 25.81
CA TYR A 154 -11.78 44.79 25.44
C TYR A 154 -12.78 45.97 25.35
N LYS A 155 -12.24 47.20 25.43
CA LYS A 155 -12.95 48.38 24.98
C LYS A 155 -12.96 48.43 23.43
N THR A 156 -13.90 49.16 22.90
CA THR A 156 -14.03 49.36 21.43
C THR A 156 -12.74 49.92 20.84
N GLY A 157 -12.20 49.24 19.83
CA GLY A 157 -10.96 49.64 19.17
C GLY A 157 -9.67 49.39 19.99
N ASP A 158 -9.78 48.86 21.20
CA ASP A 158 -8.65 48.59 22.10
C ASP A 158 -8.26 47.08 22.10
N TYR A 159 -7.06 46.79 22.52
CA TYR A 159 -6.51 45.44 22.71
C TYR A 159 -6.10 45.16 24.16
N ASN A 160 -6.21 46.13 25.06
CA ASN A 160 -5.92 45.95 26.47
C ASN A 160 -7.04 45.14 27.14
N VAL A 161 -6.69 44.03 27.78
CA VAL A 161 -7.64 43.13 28.43
C VAL A 161 -8.27 43.83 29.66
N LEU A 162 -9.60 43.82 29.72
CA LEU A 162 -10.34 44.39 30.84
C LEU A 162 -10.12 43.59 32.12
N PRO A 163 -10.05 44.23 33.31
CA PRO A 163 -9.96 43.52 34.59
C PRO A 163 -11.07 42.49 34.81
N ALA A 164 -12.31 42.80 34.38
CA ALA A 164 -13.44 41.88 34.46
C ALA A 164 -13.26 40.57 33.65
N ALA A 165 -12.46 40.60 32.57
CA ALA A 165 -12.15 39.42 31.79
C ALA A 165 -11.18 38.46 32.47
N GLN A 166 -10.41 38.94 33.45
CA GLN A 166 -9.36 38.13 34.12
C GLN A 166 -9.96 36.94 34.87
N GLU A 167 -11.14 37.05 35.45
CA GLU A 167 -11.81 35.94 36.14
C GLU A 167 -12.11 34.78 35.13
N VAL A 168 -12.67 35.13 33.99
CA VAL A 168 -12.98 34.13 32.96
C VAL A 168 -11.71 33.51 32.39
N LEU A 169 -10.68 34.32 32.08
CA LEU A 169 -9.39 33.86 31.61
C LEU A 169 -8.68 32.97 32.64
N GLY A 170 -8.81 33.26 33.94
CA GLY A 170 -8.27 32.44 35.01
C GLY A 170 -8.93 31.06 35.09
N LYS A 171 -10.25 30.97 34.88
CA LYS A 171 -10.98 29.70 34.80
C LYS A 171 -10.55 28.88 33.59
N VAL A 172 -10.37 29.53 32.45
CA VAL A 172 -9.87 28.88 31.21
C VAL A 172 -8.42 28.40 31.40
N ALA A 173 -7.54 29.26 31.97
CA ALA A 173 -6.14 28.93 32.24
C ALA A 173 -5.98 27.71 33.16
N LYS A 174 -6.80 27.62 34.21
CA LYS A 174 -6.80 26.47 35.12
C LYS A 174 -7.07 25.18 34.38
N VAL A 175 -8.04 25.18 33.49
CA VAL A 175 -8.34 23.99 32.68
C VAL A 175 -7.20 23.71 31.69
N ILE A 176 -6.63 24.73 31.02
CA ILE A 176 -5.47 24.58 30.14
C ILE A 176 -4.27 23.93 30.85
N ASN A 177 -4.00 24.34 32.09
CA ASN A 177 -2.89 23.83 32.89
C ASN A 177 -3.11 22.36 33.34
N ASP A 178 -4.36 21.95 33.55
CA ASP A 178 -4.69 20.55 33.86
C ASP A 178 -4.49 19.61 32.67
N TYR A 179 -4.36 20.16 31.44
CA TYR A 179 -4.16 19.42 30.20
C TYR A 179 -2.86 19.84 29.50
N ASP A 180 -1.73 19.49 30.09
CA ASP A 180 -0.37 19.90 29.67
C ASP A 180 0.07 19.41 28.29
N LYS A 181 -0.56 18.34 27.79
CA LYS A 181 -0.29 17.73 26.46
C LYS A 181 -0.92 18.46 25.30
N TYR A 182 -1.66 19.53 25.55
CA TYR A 182 -2.33 20.30 24.51
C TYR A 182 -1.61 21.60 24.20
N SER A 183 -1.60 21.99 22.94
CA SER A 183 -1.21 23.32 22.48
C SER A 183 -2.41 24.25 22.48
N VAL A 184 -2.15 25.54 22.64
CA VAL A 184 -3.17 26.60 22.71
C VAL A 184 -2.90 27.60 21.61
N LEU A 185 -3.85 27.75 20.68
CA LEU A 185 -3.84 28.78 19.66
C LEU A 185 -4.87 29.84 20.05
N ILE A 186 -4.46 31.11 20.06
CA ILE A 186 -5.31 32.25 20.40
C ILE A 186 -5.44 33.10 19.15
N GLU A 187 -6.66 33.23 18.63
CA GLU A 187 -6.96 33.98 17.42
C GLU A 187 -7.90 35.15 17.70
N GLY A 188 -7.44 36.36 17.43
CA GLY A 188 -8.33 37.55 17.41
C GLY A 188 -9.06 37.62 16.06
N ASN A 189 -10.34 38.00 16.09
CA ASN A 189 -11.18 38.25 14.94
C ASN A 189 -11.89 39.59 15.09
N THR A 190 -12.06 40.32 13.98
CA THR A 190 -12.80 41.60 13.90
C THR A 190 -14.04 41.45 13.04
N ASP A 191 -14.88 42.46 13.07
CA ASP A 191 -15.87 42.69 11.99
C ASP A 191 -15.22 43.44 10.80
N ASN A 192 -16.01 43.77 9.80
CA ASN A 192 -15.53 44.49 8.61
C ASN A 192 -15.61 46.03 8.74
N ALA A 193 -15.83 46.55 9.95
CA ALA A 193 -15.76 47.99 10.16
C ALA A 193 -14.31 48.46 9.97
N PRO A 194 -14.05 49.43 9.08
CA PRO A 194 -12.70 49.88 8.83
C PRO A 194 -12.11 50.54 10.06
N LEU A 195 -10.91 50.09 10.41
CA LEU A 195 -10.07 50.74 11.40
C LEU A 195 -8.92 51.42 10.64
N SER A 196 -8.77 52.69 10.82
CA SER A 196 -7.65 53.47 10.28
C SER A 196 -7.13 54.39 11.34
N SER A 197 -5.87 54.20 11.76
CA SER A 197 -5.25 54.99 12.81
C SER A 197 -3.76 55.17 12.45
N PRO A 198 -3.18 56.38 12.73
CA PRO A 198 -1.74 56.60 12.57
C PRO A 198 -0.91 55.84 13.61
N ASN A 199 -1.54 55.38 14.71
CA ASN A 199 -0.92 54.62 15.76
C ASN A 199 -1.44 53.18 15.75
N LEU A 200 -0.78 52.29 16.52
CA LEU A 200 -1.25 50.91 16.69
C LEU A 200 -2.54 50.85 17.52
N PRO A 201 -3.53 50.09 17.10
CA PRO A 201 -3.60 49.29 15.85
C PRO A 201 -3.92 50.16 14.64
N ARG A 202 -3.25 49.94 13.53
CA ARG A 202 -3.43 50.71 12.26
C ARG A 202 -4.65 50.23 11.46
N ASP A 203 -4.88 48.93 11.47
CA ASP A 203 -5.94 48.24 10.73
C ASP A 203 -6.48 47.02 11.52
N ASN A 204 -7.41 46.31 10.91
CA ASN A 204 -8.04 45.13 11.51
C ASN A 204 -7.07 43.95 11.66
N TRP A 205 -5.99 43.87 10.84
CA TRP A 205 -4.93 42.88 11.04
C TRP A 205 -4.14 43.13 12.33
N ASP A 206 -3.68 44.38 12.50
CA ASP A 206 -2.99 44.79 13.72
C ASP A 206 -3.87 44.60 14.95
N LEU A 207 -5.14 45.03 14.89
CA LEU A 207 -6.06 44.91 16.01
C LEU A 207 -6.28 43.47 16.45
N SER A 208 -6.57 42.61 15.48
CA SER A 208 -6.83 41.18 15.73
C SER A 208 -5.60 40.45 16.29
N ALA A 209 -4.40 40.72 15.77
CA ALA A 209 -3.14 40.13 16.23
C ALA A 209 -2.75 40.62 17.64
N LEU A 210 -2.89 41.93 17.90
CA LEU A 210 -2.63 42.52 19.24
C LEU A 210 -3.59 41.97 20.30
N ARG A 211 -4.86 41.77 19.96
CA ARG A 211 -5.85 41.16 20.86
C ARG A 211 -5.48 39.74 21.23
N GLY A 212 -5.15 38.90 20.22
CA GLY A 212 -4.66 37.53 20.45
C GLY A 212 -3.41 37.51 21.34
N THR A 213 -2.46 38.39 21.06
CA THR A 213 -1.21 38.53 21.85
C THR A 213 -1.46 39.02 23.28
N SER A 214 -2.42 39.92 23.49
CA SER A 214 -2.75 40.40 24.84
C SER A 214 -3.33 39.31 25.74
N ILE A 215 -4.23 38.47 25.20
CA ILE A 215 -4.71 37.27 25.92
C ILE A 215 -3.57 36.30 26.21
N ALA A 216 -2.69 36.03 25.23
CA ALA A 216 -1.53 35.16 25.44
C ALA A 216 -0.65 35.62 26.60
N LYS A 217 -0.36 36.92 26.65
CA LYS A 217 0.42 37.54 27.74
C LYS A 217 -0.28 37.36 29.09
N VAL A 218 -1.60 37.60 29.17
CA VAL A 218 -2.36 37.41 30.40
C VAL A 218 -2.32 35.97 30.89
N LEU A 219 -2.55 35.00 29.97
CA LEU A 219 -2.48 33.57 30.31
C LEU A 219 -1.09 33.16 30.81
N GLN A 220 -0.03 33.66 30.16
CA GLN A 220 1.35 33.41 30.56
C GLN A 220 1.69 34.06 31.90
N THR A 221 1.53 35.39 32.02
CA THR A 221 2.11 36.16 33.12
C THR A 221 1.29 36.12 34.38
N GLN A 222 -0.04 36.04 34.27
CA GLN A 222 -0.93 36.04 35.44
C GLN A 222 -1.36 34.63 35.87
N PHE A 223 -1.49 33.71 34.92
CA PHE A 223 -2.04 32.38 35.18
C PHE A 223 -1.05 31.22 34.95
N GLY A 224 0.21 31.51 34.58
CA GLY A 224 1.28 30.54 34.54
C GLY A 224 1.12 29.48 33.42
N VAL A 225 0.42 29.79 32.35
CA VAL A 225 0.36 28.88 31.18
C VAL A 225 1.73 28.91 30.49
N ASP A 226 2.28 27.73 30.25
CA ASP A 226 3.58 27.57 29.58
C ASP A 226 3.60 28.23 28.20
N PRO A 227 4.47 29.26 27.96
CA PRO A 227 4.53 29.98 26.70
C PRO A 227 4.94 29.11 25.53
N ALA A 228 5.67 27.99 25.74
CA ALA A 228 6.01 27.05 24.68
C ALA A 228 4.78 26.35 24.09
N ARG A 229 3.64 26.40 24.77
CA ARG A 229 2.37 25.83 24.33
C ARG A 229 1.45 26.85 23.66
N ILE A 230 1.76 28.16 23.74
CA ILE A 230 0.88 29.23 23.28
C ILE A 230 1.34 29.75 21.92
N THR A 231 0.42 29.80 20.97
CA THR A 231 0.55 30.56 19.74
C THR A 231 -0.52 31.61 19.69
N ALA A 232 -0.18 32.88 19.38
CA ALA A 232 -1.13 33.98 19.26
C ALA A 232 -1.11 34.50 17.80
N GLY A 233 -2.29 34.84 17.29
CA GLY A 233 -2.46 35.37 15.95
C GLY A 233 -3.71 36.20 15.77
N GLY A 234 -3.89 36.76 14.58
CA GLY A 234 -5.05 37.51 14.18
C GLY A 234 -5.56 37.05 12.81
N ARG A 235 -6.87 37.16 12.62
CA ARG A 235 -7.55 36.78 11.36
C ARG A 235 -8.20 37.97 10.66
N SER A 236 -8.06 39.18 11.22
CA SER A 236 -8.77 40.35 10.72
C SER A 236 -10.28 40.07 10.61
N GLU A 237 -10.93 40.53 9.56
CA GLU A 237 -12.35 40.31 9.23
C GLU A 237 -12.60 39.06 8.36
N TYR A 238 -11.54 38.28 8.05
CA TYR A 238 -11.62 37.22 7.04
C TYR A 238 -12.04 35.85 7.57
N ASN A 239 -12.49 35.79 8.85
CA ASN A 239 -13.08 34.60 9.45
C ASN A 239 -14.47 34.90 10.05
N PRO A 240 -15.44 35.36 9.25
CA PRO A 240 -16.74 35.77 9.79
C PRO A 240 -17.55 34.58 10.24
N LYS A 241 -18.13 34.65 11.45
CA LYS A 241 -19.07 33.69 12.02
C LYS A 241 -20.52 33.98 11.62
N ALA A 242 -20.82 35.26 11.44
CA ALA A 242 -22.13 35.77 11.05
C ALA A 242 -21.99 36.85 9.97
N THR A 243 -23.12 37.26 9.42
CA THR A 243 -23.13 38.34 8.41
C THR A 243 -22.70 39.69 9.00
N ASN A 244 -21.79 40.38 8.30
CA ASN A 244 -21.40 41.75 8.69
C ASN A 244 -22.48 42.83 8.37
N MET A 245 -23.57 42.44 7.70
CA MET A 245 -24.64 43.36 7.35
C MET A 245 -25.47 43.84 8.57
N SER A 246 -25.59 43.01 9.59
CA SER A 246 -26.34 43.33 10.82
C SER A 246 -25.41 43.73 11.96
N VAL A 247 -25.93 44.54 12.90
CA VAL A 247 -25.20 44.92 14.12
C VAL A 247 -24.88 43.71 14.98
N SER A 248 -25.83 42.78 15.12
CA SER A 248 -25.65 41.54 15.87
C SER A 248 -24.59 40.65 15.24
N GLY A 249 -24.61 40.46 13.91
CA GLY A 249 -23.62 39.65 13.21
C GLY A 249 -22.20 40.23 13.31
N ARG A 250 -22.05 41.56 13.22
CA ARG A 250 -20.75 42.18 13.48
C ARG A 250 -20.28 41.94 14.92
N ALA A 251 -21.19 42.01 15.91
CA ALA A 251 -20.86 41.72 17.31
C ALA A 251 -20.38 40.25 17.51
N GLU A 252 -21.00 39.30 16.79
CA GLU A 252 -20.55 37.89 16.80
C GLU A 252 -19.19 37.69 16.11
N ASN A 253 -18.86 38.47 15.09
CA ASN A 253 -17.60 38.44 14.37
C ASN A 253 -16.45 38.99 15.23
N ARG A 254 -16.70 40.04 16.04
CA ARG A 254 -15.73 40.56 16.99
C ARG A 254 -15.59 39.60 18.18
N ARG A 255 -14.62 38.72 18.10
CA ARG A 255 -14.39 37.69 19.11
C ARG A 255 -12.90 37.31 19.19
N THR A 256 -12.50 36.73 20.30
CA THR A 256 -11.23 36.01 20.41
C THR A 256 -11.53 34.54 20.65
N GLU A 257 -10.90 33.68 19.85
CA GLU A 257 -11.03 32.25 19.96
C GLU A 257 -9.79 31.66 20.59
N ILE A 258 -9.97 30.86 21.66
CA ILE A 258 -8.91 30.06 22.29
C ILE A 258 -9.15 28.62 21.87
N ILE A 259 -8.25 28.09 21.03
CA ILE A 259 -8.34 26.77 20.42
C ILE A 259 -7.34 25.85 21.11
N ILE A 260 -7.84 24.83 21.80
CA ILE A 260 -7.04 23.84 22.50
C ILE A 260 -6.97 22.59 21.64
N MET A 261 -5.77 22.22 21.21
CA MET A 261 -5.54 21.13 20.26
C MET A 261 -4.44 20.18 20.74
N PRO A 262 -4.49 18.89 20.43
CA PRO A 262 -3.39 17.96 20.72
C PRO A 262 -2.08 18.45 20.09
N LYS A 263 -0.94 18.22 20.77
CA LYS A 263 0.37 18.57 20.21
C LYS A 263 0.63 17.82 18.91
N LEU A 264 1.13 18.53 17.90
CA LEU A 264 1.44 17.97 16.58
C LEU A 264 2.44 16.81 16.64
N ASP A 265 3.35 16.82 17.61
CA ASP A 265 4.34 15.77 17.81
C ASP A 265 3.72 14.38 18.10
N GLU A 266 2.57 14.35 18.78
CA GLU A 266 1.84 13.09 19.00
C GLU A 266 1.21 12.58 17.70
N PHE A 267 0.73 13.48 16.86
CA PHE A 267 0.21 13.14 15.54
C PHE A 267 1.33 12.69 14.60
N MET A 268 2.48 13.34 14.60
CA MET A 268 3.65 12.96 13.80
C MET A 268 4.20 11.59 14.20
N LYS A 269 4.22 11.24 15.49
CA LYS A 269 4.59 9.89 15.95
C LYS A 269 3.68 8.80 15.36
N LEU A 270 2.43 9.10 15.12
CA LEU A 270 1.49 8.20 14.46
C LEU A 270 1.82 7.99 12.97
N MET A 271 2.33 9.05 12.32
CA MET A 271 2.77 8.98 10.92
C MET A 271 4.05 8.15 10.75
N ASP A 272 4.95 8.16 11.74
CA ASP A 272 6.19 7.38 11.73
C ASP A 272 5.95 5.86 11.90
N ILE A 273 4.79 5.47 12.42
CA ILE A 273 4.36 4.06 12.57
C ILE A 273 3.74 3.53 11.27
N ALA A 274 3.47 4.40 10.29
CA ALA A 274 2.93 3.96 8.99
C ALA A 274 3.87 2.96 8.31
N PRO A 275 3.36 1.88 7.69
CA PRO A 275 4.17 0.93 6.96
C PRO A 275 4.97 1.67 5.88
N LYS A 276 6.29 1.67 6.00
CA LYS A 276 7.16 2.20 4.95
C LYS A 276 7.03 1.30 3.72
N LYS A 277 6.78 1.89 2.56
CA LYS A 277 6.71 1.18 1.27
C LYS A 277 8.04 0.56 0.89
#